data_f5fe33f4a6bad0948532a4c50f68511d
#
_entry.id   f5fe33f4a6bad0948532a4c50f68511d
#
_cell.length_a   1.000
_cell.length_b   1.000
_cell.length_c   1.000
_cell.angle_alpha   90.00
_cell.angle_beta   90.00
_cell.angle_gamma   90.00
#
_symmetry.space_group_name_H-M   'P 1'
#
loop_
_entity.id
_entity.type
_entity.pdbx_description
1 polymer ?
#
loop_
_entity_poly.entity_id
_entity_poly.type
_entity_poly.pdbx_seq_one_letter_code
_entity_poly.pdbx_strand_id
1 'polypeptide(L)'
;MHIFAERLLAGRVALITGGGSGLGFAIAREFALLGAACVLVGRNGEKLEKAAFEIRSSGGRVVPYVGDVRDYSQMQGAVQAAVENFGALDILVNSAAGNFYCPSKDLTPNGWRTVIDIDLNGTFFCCKAAFDVLRVSKFEGRVISIVTTLGNTGWPGHAHAGAAKAGILSLSRALAVEWAEHQIHVNTISPGPIAGTEGTSRLYEQRGLAELQARRVALGRFGKTIDIANAAVYLASPAGDFITGADLVVDGGRWLNYVCKDSAA
;
A
#
# COMPACT_ATOMS: atom_id res chain seq x y z
N MET A 1 -23.68 0.94 2.88
CA MET A 1 -23.87 1.72 1.64
C MET A 1 -22.51 1.82 0.98
N HIS A 2 -22.33 1.22 -0.20
CA HIS A 2 -21.09 1.42 -0.97
C HIS A 2 -21.10 2.83 -1.55
N ILE A 3 -19.96 3.55 -1.40
CA ILE A 3 -19.81 4.91 -1.95
C ILE A 3 -19.42 4.90 -3.43
N PHE A 4 -19.02 3.76 -3.95
CA PHE A 4 -18.70 3.55 -5.36
C PHE A 4 -19.80 2.75 -6.04
N ALA A 5 -19.88 2.91 -7.37
CA ALA A 5 -20.79 2.11 -8.19
C ALA A 5 -20.45 0.62 -8.06
N GLU A 6 -21.50 -0.21 -8.05
CA GLU A 6 -21.32 -1.67 -8.05
C GLU A 6 -20.48 -2.10 -9.26
N ARG A 7 -19.58 -3.05 -9.03
CA ARG A 7 -18.71 -3.64 -10.06
C ARG A 7 -17.79 -2.63 -10.77
N LEU A 8 -17.47 -1.49 -10.12
CA LEU A 8 -16.59 -0.44 -10.68
C LEU A 8 -15.23 -0.97 -11.20
N LEU A 9 -14.70 -2.03 -10.58
CA LEU A 9 -13.44 -2.68 -10.96
C LEU A 9 -13.67 -4.03 -11.68
N ALA A 10 -14.87 -4.28 -12.20
CA ALA A 10 -15.18 -5.54 -12.85
C ALA A 10 -14.24 -5.83 -14.03
N GLY A 11 -13.75 -7.07 -14.10
CA GLY A 11 -12.83 -7.53 -15.14
C GLY A 11 -11.37 -7.17 -14.93
N ARG A 12 -11.04 -6.33 -13.95
CA ARG A 12 -9.65 -5.99 -13.59
C ARG A 12 -9.03 -7.06 -12.70
N VAL A 13 -7.72 -7.21 -12.82
CA VAL A 13 -6.90 -8.11 -11.99
C VAL A 13 -5.90 -7.29 -11.21
N ALA A 14 -5.87 -7.47 -9.88
CA ALA A 14 -4.97 -6.77 -8.97
C ALA A 14 -4.01 -7.71 -8.26
N LEU A 15 -2.73 -7.34 -8.18
CA LEU A 15 -1.73 -7.99 -7.33
C LEU A 15 -1.45 -7.07 -6.15
N ILE A 16 -1.59 -7.58 -4.94
CA ILE A 16 -1.46 -6.80 -3.71
C ILE A 16 -0.40 -7.43 -2.80
N THR A 17 0.74 -6.77 -2.64
CA THR A 17 1.75 -7.19 -1.67
C THR A 17 1.36 -6.80 -0.26
N GLY A 18 1.71 -7.60 0.74
CA GLY A 18 1.20 -7.43 2.10
C GLY A 18 -0.31 -7.71 2.22
N GLY A 19 -0.88 -8.46 1.26
CA GLY A 19 -2.33 -8.69 1.12
C GLY A 19 -2.97 -9.54 2.21
N GLY A 20 -2.18 -10.17 3.10
CA GLY A 20 -2.69 -11.04 4.18
C GLY A 20 -3.21 -10.30 5.42
N SER A 21 -3.02 -8.98 5.54
CA SER A 21 -3.45 -8.21 6.73
C SER A 21 -3.45 -6.70 6.48
N GLY A 22 -4.00 -5.95 7.45
CA GLY A 22 -3.90 -4.50 7.50
C GLY A 22 -4.44 -3.79 6.26
N LEU A 23 -3.64 -2.84 5.73
CA LEU A 23 -4.05 -2.03 4.58
C LEU A 23 -4.13 -2.85 3.29
N GLY A 24 -3.15 -3.73 3.03
CA GLY A 24 -3.16 -4.58 1.84
C GLY A 24 -4.41 -5.46 1.77
N PHE A 25 -4.78 -6.09 2.88
CA PHE A 25 -6.01 -6.88 2.97
C PHE A 25 -7.26 -6.03 2.76
N ALA A 26 -7.35 -4.86 3.41
CA ALA A 26 -8.52 -3.98 3.26
C ALA A 26 -8.69 -3.50 1.81
N ILE A 27 -7.60 -3.16 1.13
CA ILE A 27 -7.61 -2.78 -0.29
C ILE A 27 -8.07 -3.97 -1.15
N ALA A 28 -7.50 -5.16 -0.94
CA ALA A 28 -7.87 -6.36 -1.69
C ALA A 28 -9.35 -6.72 -1.53
N ARG A 29 -9.87 -6.61 -0.30
CA ARG A 29 -11.28 -6.86 0.00
C ARG A 29 -12.20 -5.89 -0.75
N GLU A 30 -11.92 -4.60 -0.71
CA GLU A 30 -12.71 -3.60 -1.44
C GLU A 30 -12.61 -3.76 -2.96
N PHE A 31 -11.43 -4.07 -3.50
CA PHE A 31 -11.26 -4.35 -4.92
C PHE A 31 -12.09 -5.57 -5.35
N ALA A 32 -12.06 -6.65 -4.56
CA ALA A 32 -12.84 -7.85 -4.83
C ALA A 32 -14.35 -7.61 -4.74
N LEU A 33 -14.82 -6.84 -3.75
CA LEU A 33 -16.24 -6.43 -3.63
C LEU A 33 -16.71 -5.60 -4.83
N LEU A 34 -15.80 -4.83 -5.44
CA LEU A 34 -16.08 -4.04 -6.65
C LEU A 34 -15.81 -4.82 -7.95
N GLY A 35 -15.58 -6.14 -7.86
CA GLY A 35 -15.53 -7.05 -9.00
C GLY A 35 -14.15 -7.33 -9.58
N ALA A 36 -13.07 -6.84 -8.98
CA ALA A 36 -11.71 -7.22 -9.38
C ALA A 36 -11.39 -8.65 -8.92
N ALA A 37 -10.50 -9.34 -9.65
CA ALA A 37 -9.83 -10.53 -9.16
C ALA A 37 -8.50 -10.12 -8.49
N CYS A 38 -8.12 -10.80 -7.40
CA CYS A 38 -6.96 -10.40 -6.61
C CYS A 38 -5.94 -11.52 -6.42
N VAL A 39 -4.66 -11.20 -6.51
CA VAL A 39 -3.55 -12.04 -6.03
C VAL A 39 -3.01 -11.42 -4.75
N LEU A 40 -3.06 -12.15 -3.63
CA LEU A 40 -2.52 -11.69 -2.34
C LEU A 40 -1.11 -12.23 -2.16
N VAL A 41 -0.13 -11.35 -2.05
CA VAL A 41 1.28 -11.74 -1.88
C VAL A 41 1.74 -11.45 -0.47
N GLY A 42 2.48 -12.40 0.12
CA GLY A 42 3.09 -12.23 1.44
C GLY A 42 3.84 -13.48 1.89
N ARG A 43 4.62 -13.36 2.96
CA ARG A 43 5.48 -14.45 3.45
C ARG A 43 4.76 -15.50 4.29
N ASN A 44 3.64 -15.16 4.89
CA ASN A 44 2.90 -16.06 5.79
C ASN A 44 1.67 -16.63 5.06
N GLY A 45 1.78 -17.90 4.66
CA GLY A 45 0.74 -18.62 3.93
C GLY A 45 -0.59 -18.71 4.70
N GLU A 46 -0.55 -18.95 6.01
CA GLU A 46 -1.77 -19.06 6.83
C GLU A 46 -2.54 -17.75 6.88
N LYS A 47 -1.83 -16.60 7.04
CA LYS A 47 -2.46 -15.27 6.99
C LYS A 47 -3.06 -14.99 5.62
N LEU A 48 -2.39 -15.38 4.54
CA LEU A 48 -2.87 -15.22 3.17
C LEU A 48 -4.12 -16.07 2.91
N GLU A 49 -4.11 -17.34 3.33
CA GLU A 49 -5.28 -18.22 3.16
C GLU A 49 -6.48 -17.73 3.97
N LYS A 50 -6.27 -17.25 5.21
CA LYS A 50 -7.35 -16.66 6.01
C LYS A 50 -7.96 -15.44 5.30
N ALA A 51 -7.12 -14.55 4.79
CA ALA A 51 -7.55 -13.37 4.04
C ALA A 51 -8.30 -13.77 2.74
N ALA A 52 -7.76 -14.73 2.00
CA ALA A 52 -8.40 -15.25 0.79
C ALA A 52 -9.74 -15.92 1.10
N PHE A 53 -9.84 -16.70 2.17
CA PHE A 53 -11.10 -17.31 2.60
C PHE A 53 -12.17 -16.25 2.89
N GLU A 54 -11.83 -15.17 3.61
CA GLU A 54 -12.77 -14.08 3.91
C GLU A 54 -13.27 -13.40 2.63
N ILE A 55 -12.38 -13.13 1.67
CA ILE A 55 -12.76 -12.52 0.39
C ILE A 55 -13.64 -13.47 -0.43
N ARG A 56 -13.29 -14.77 -0.51
CA ARG A 56 -14.09 -15.77 -1.25
C ARG A 56 -15.47 -15.95 -0.63
N SER A 57 -15.59 -15.94 0.70
CA SER A 57 -16.86 -16.04 1.43
C SER A 57 -17.80 -14.87 1.13
N SER A 58 -17.26 -13.74 0.68
CA SER A 58 -18.03 -12.57 0.22
C SER A 58 -18.25 -12.57 -1.31
N GLY A 59 -17.97 -13.69 -2.01
CA GLY A 59 -18.14 -13.82 -3.46
C GLY A 59 -16.97 -13.26 -4.29
N GLY A 60 -15.90 -12.81 -3.67
CA GLY A 60 -14.73 -12.28 -4.36
C GLY A 60 -13.84 -13.37 -4.99
N ARG A 61 -13.15 -13.01 -6.07
CA ARG A 61 -12.19 -13.88 -6.78
C ARG A 61 -10.78 -13.57 -6.26
N VAL A 62 -10.13 -14.53 -5.63
CA VAL A 62 -8.81 -14.30 -5.01
C VAL A 62 -7.99 -15.58 -4.96
N VAL A 63 -6.68 -15.45 -5.18
CA VAL A 63 -5.67 -16.49 -4.95
C VAL A 63 -4.55 -15.95 -4.06
N PRO A 64 -4.08 -16.72 -3.07
CA PRO A 64 -2.89 -16.39 -2.30
C PRO A 64 -1.63 -16.83 -3.04
N TYR A 65 -0.55 -16.08 -2.87
CA TYR A 65 0.79 -16.41 -3.35
C TYR A 65 1.82 -16.17 -2.23
N VAL A 66 2.48 -17.22 -1.78
CA VAL A 66 3.52 -17.10 -0.77
C VAL A 66 4.80 -16.62 -1.44
N GLY A 67 5.26 -15.42 -1.07
CA GLY A 67 6.45 -14.82 -1.63
C GLY A 67 6.99 -13.66 -0.80
N ASP A 68 8.29 -13.41 -0.95
CA ASP A 68 9.00 -12.29 -0.31
C ASP A 68 9.35 -11.24 -1.36
N VAL A 69 8.92 -9.99 -1.13
CA VAL A 69 9.18 -8.87 -2.05
C VAL A 69 10.66 -8.57 -2.25
N ARG A 70 11.53 -9.05 -1.36
CA ARG A 70 12.99 -8.93 -1.48
C ARG A 70 13.59 -9.86 -2.55
N ASP A 71 12.83 -10.81 -3.03
CA ASP A 71 13.24 -11.77 -4.05
C ASP A 71 12.51 -11.45 -5.37
N TYR A 72 13.28 -10.96 -6.34
CA TYR A 72 12.74 -10.58 -7.64
C TYR A 72 12.09 -11.76 -8.38
N SER A 73 12.68 -12.97 -8.30
CA SER A 73 12.15 -14.16 -8.97
C SER A 73 10.79 -14.58 -8.42
N GLN A 74 10.59 -14.43 -7.10
CA GLN A 74 9.28 -14.67 -6.47
C GLN A 74 8.25 -13.63 -6.91
N MET A 75 8.65 -12.38 -7.14
CA MET A 75 7.73 -11.36 -7.66
C MET A 75 7.36 -11.61 -9.12
N GLN A 76 8.28 -12.11 -9.94
CA GLN A 76 7.95 -12.61 -11.28
C GLN A 76 6.95 -13.78 -11.22
N GLY A 77 7.13 -14.73 -10.30
CA GLY A 77 6.19 -15.83 -10.06
C GLY A 77 4.80 -15.33 -9.59
N ALA A 78 4.75 -14.29 -8.77
CA ALA A 78 3.48 -13.70 -8.34
C ALA A 78 2.72 -13.05 -9.51
N VAL A 79 3.43 -12.35 -10.40
CA VAL A 79 2.84 -11.78 -11.63
C VAL A 79 2.35 -12.89 -12.56
N GLN A 80 3.16 -13.94 -12.73
CA GLN A 80 2.77 -15.10 -13.53
C GLN A 80 1.51 -15.78 -12.97
N ALA A 81 1.38 -15.90 -11.64
CA ALA A 81 0.18 -16.43 -11.00
C ALA A 81 -1.07 -15.57 -11.29
N ALA A 82 -0.94 -14.25 -11.44
CA ALA A 82 -2.06 -13.41 -11.86
C ALA A 82 -2.49 -13.74 -13.30
N VAL A 83 -1.54 -13.89 -14.20
CA VAL A 83 -1.81 -14.25 -15.60
C VAL A 83 -2.41 -15.66 -15.71
N GLU A 84 -1.86 -16.65 -15.01
CA GLU A 84 -2.34 -18.04 -15.06
C GLU A 84 -3.75 -18.21 -14.50
N ASN A 85 -4.06 -17.52 -13.40
CA ASN A 85 -5.37 -17.67 -12.76
C ASN A 85 -6.46 -16.76 -13.33
N PHE A 86 -6.08 -15.58 -13.87
CA PHE A 86 -7.04 -14.55 -14.24
C PHE A 86 -6.84 -13.95 -15.63
N GLY A 87 -5.76 -14.33 -16.34
CA GLY A 87 -5.48 -13.92 -17.72
C GLY A 87 -4.83 -12.56 -17.90
N ALA A 88 -4.63 -11.78 -16.83
CA ALA A 88 -4.10 -10.42 -16.90
C ALA A 88 -3.48 -9.95 -15.58
N LEU A 89 -2.86 -8.77 -15.61
CA LEU A 89 -2.59 -7.93 -14.44
C LEU A 89 -2.83 -6.47 -14.84
N ASP A 90 -3.74 -5.79 -14.17
CA ASP A 90 -4.13 -4.42 -14.47
C ASP A 90 -3.72 -3.45 -13.34
N ILE A 91 -3.64 -3.95 -12.11
CA ILE A 91 -3.37 -3.13 -10.92
C ILE A 91 -2.28 -3.81 -10.07
N LEU A 92 -1.23 -3.06 -9.75
CA LEU A 92 -0.23 -3.44 -8.75
C LEU A 92 -0.37 -2.55 -7.51
N VAL A 93 -0.57 -3.15 -6.33
CA VAL A 93 -0.56 -2.44 -5.05
C VAL A 93 0.64 -2.89 -4.23
N ASN A 94 1.62 -2.00 -4.06
CA ASN A 94 2.77 -2.20 -3.19
C ASN A 94 2.41 -1.79 -1.77
N SER A 95 2.02 -2.75 -0.93
CA SER A 95 1.63 -2.53 0.47
C SER A 95 2.46 -3.35 1.47
N ALA A 96 3.38 -4.19 1.00
CA ALA A 96 4.35 -4.83 1.88
C ALA A 96 5.30 -3.79 2.49
N ALA A 97 5.50 -3.85 3.81
CA ALA A 97 6.39 -2.94 4.51
C ALA A 97 7.01 -3.61 5.74
N GLY A 98 8.19 -3.11 6.13
CA GLY A 98 8.84 -3.41 7.39
C GLY A 98 9.15 -2.11 8.15
N ASN A 99 8.74 -2.02 9.42
CA ASN A 99 9.07 -0.86 10.24
C ASN A 99 9.20 -1.25 11.71
N PHE A 100 10.10 -0.55 12.42
CA PHE A 100 10.27 -0.65 13.87
C PHE A 100 10.82 0.68 14.39
N TYR A 101 10.62 0.95 15.68
CA TYR A 101 11.20 2.13 16.32
C TYR A 101 12.64 1.85 16.73
N CYS A 102 13.59 2.68 16.28
CA CYS A 102 14.98 2.64 16.70
C CYS A 102 15.62 4.03 16.54
N PRO A 103 16.20 4.64 17.59
CA PRO A 103 17.00 5.84 17.44
C PRO A 103 18.13 5.60 16.43
N SER A 104 18.41 6.57 15.59
CA SER A 104 19.38 6.39 14.48
C SER A 104 20.79 6.02 14.95
N LYS A 105 21.21 6.49 16.13
CA LYS A 105 22.51 6.12 16.73
C LYS A 105 22.62 4.64 17.12
N ASP A 106 21.48 3.99 17.38
CA ASP A 106 21.39 2.59 17.81
C ASP A 106 20.99 1.66 16.65
N LEU A 107 20.63 2.24 15.49
CA LEU A 107 20.18 1.48 14.33
C LEU A 107 21.36 0.74 13.68
N THR A 108 21.29 -0.59 13.71
CA THR A 108 22.35 -1.41 13.10
C THR A 108 22.32 -1.32 11.56
N PRO A 109 23.48 -1.52 10.88
CA PRO A 109 23.50 -1.60 9.41
C PRO A 109 22.55 -2.67 8.85
N ASN A 110 22.38 -3.79 9.55
CA ASN A 110 21.44 -4.84 9.13
C ASN A 110 19.97 -4.40 9.29
N GLY A 111 19.63 -3.73 10.39
CA GLY A 111 18.29 -3.17 10.59
C GLY A 111 17.93 -2.14 9.51
N TRP A 112 18.89 -1.28 9.16
CA TRP A 112 18.76 -0.35 8.03
C TRP A 112 18.47 -1.09 6.72
N ARG A 113 19.37 -2.02 6.32
CA ARG A 113 19.25 -2.78 5.07
C ARG A 113 17.92 -3.53 5.00
N THR A 114 17.51 -4.18 6.08
CA THR A 114 16.26 -4.94 6.13
C THR A 114 15.05 -4.10 5.73
N VAL A 115 14.94 -2.86 6.21
CA VAL A 115 13.80 -1.99 5.87
C VAL A 115 13.92 -1.44 4.45
N ILE A 116 15.11 -1.04 4.02
CA ILE A 116 15.34 -0.61 2.63
C ILE A 116 15.02 -1.75 1.65
N ASP A 117 15.43 -2.98 1.95
CA ASP A 117 15.22 -4.13 1.09
C ASP A 117 13.72 -4.50 0.99
N ILE A 118 12.98 -4.44 2.10
CA ILE A 118 11.54 -4.75 2.08
C ILE A 118 10.76 -3.62 1.39
N ASP A 119 10.97 -2.38 1.81
CA ASP A 119 10.10 -1.28 1.42
C ASP A 119 10.49 -0.73 0.04
N LEU A 120 11.75 -0.32 -0.17
CA LEU A 120 12.18 0.35 -1.39
C LEU A 120 12.54 -0.64 -2.49
N ASN A 121 13.48 -1.56 -2.22
CA ASN A 121 13.92 -2.54 -3.23
C ASN A 121 12.77 -3.47 -3.60
N GLY A 122 11.96 -3.91 -2.63
CA GLY A 122 10.79 -4.74 -2.87
C GLY A 122 9.73 -4.04 -3.73
N THR A 123 9.47 -2.75 -3.50
CA THR A 123 8.59 -1.96 -4.37
C THR A 123 9.12 -1.90 -5.80
N PHE A 124 10.42 -1.64 -5.98
CA PHE A 124 11.04 -1.64 -7.31
C PHE A 124 10.95 -3.00 -8.00
N PHE A 125 11.23 -4.09 -7.27
CA PHE A 125 11.14 -5.45 -7.83
C PHE A 125 9.73 -5.80 -8.28
N CYS A 126 8.71 -5.46 -7.49
CA CYS A 126 7.33 -5.66 -7.88
C CYS A 126 6.96 -4.85 -9.13
N CYS A 127 7.33 -3.57 -9.18
CA CYS A 127 7.10 -2.71 -10.34
C CYS A 127 7.77 -3.28 -11.59
N LYS A 128 9.06 -3.63 -11.50
CA LYS A 128 9.82 -4.21 -12.61
C LYS A 128 9.23 -5.53 -13.10
N ALA A 129 8.82 -6.42 -12.20
CA ALA A 129 8.22 -7.70 -12.57
C ALA A 129 6.87 -7.53 -13.26
N ALA A 130 6.09 -6.52 -12.87
CA ALA A 130 4.75 -6.28 -13.39
C ALA A 130 4.71 -5.51 -14.72
N PHE A 131 5.78 -4.80 -15.10
CA PHE A 131 5.80 -3.86 -16.22
C PHE A 131 5.26 -4.45 -17.52
N ASP A 132 5.78 -5.59 -17.97
CA ASP A 132 5.42 -6.17 -19.27
C ASP A 132 3.96 -6.61 -19.34
N VAL A 133 3.34 -6.95 -18.23
CA VAL A 133 1.94 -7.32 -18.17
C VAL A 133 1.05 -6.09 -18.01
N LEU A 134 1.46 -5.11 -17.19
CA LEU A 134 0.71 -3.86 -17.01
C LEU A 134 0.59 -3.06 -18.31
N ARG A 135 1.65 -2.98 -19.13
CA ARG A 135 1.65 -2.18 -20.37
C ARG A 135 0.72 -2.71 -21.46
N VAL A 136 0.21 -3.93 -21.31
CA VAL A 136 -0.78 -4.52 -22.25
C VAL A 136 -2.16 -4.66 -21.63
N SER A 137 -2.37 -4.06 -20.46
CA SER A 137 -3.68 -4.02 -19.79
C SER A 137 -4.72 -3.31 -20.66
N LYS A 138 -5.92 -3.90 -20.74
CA LYS A 138 -7.08 -3.29 -21.45
C LYS A 138 -7.70 -2.12 -20.69
N PHE A 139 -7.32 -1.92 -19.43
CA PHE A 139 -7.86 -0.90 -18.54
C PHE A 139 -6.82 0.16 -18.19
N GLU A 140 -5.72 0.21 -18.91
CA GLU A 140 -4.49 0.93 -18.57
C GLU A 140 -3.87 0.39 -17.25
N GLY A 141 -2.56 0.35 -17.18
CA GLY A 141 -1.88 -0.16 -15.99
C GLY A 141 -1.99 0.80 -14.81
N ARG A 142 -2.19 0.29 -13.60
CA ARG A 142 -2.20 1.08 -12.37
C ARG A 142 -1.17 0.55 -11.39
N VAL A 143 -0.28 1.41 -10.91
CA VAL A 143 0.62 1.12 -9.79
C VAL A 143 0.29 2.06 -8.65
N ILE A 144 0.00 1.49 -7.48
CA ILE A 144 -0.32 2.23 -6.27
C ILE A 144 0.62 1.75 -5.17
N SER A 145 1.50 2.64 -4.67
CA SER A 145 2.41 2.30 -3.59
C SER A 145 1.98 2.96 -2.28
N ILE A 146 1.85 2.15 -1.22
CA ILE A 146 1.52 2.66 0.12
C ILE A 146 2.81 3.16 0.77
N VAL A 147 2.85 4.46 0.97
CA VAL A 147 3.95 5.14 1.64
C VAL A 147 3.53 5.63 3.03
N THR A 148 3.97 6.78 3.45
CA THR A 148 3.52 7.47 4.66
C THR A 148 4.04 8.90 4.61
N THR A 149 3.40 9.81 5.32
CA THR A 149 3.86 11.20 5.46
C THR A 149 5.30 11.32 6.02
N LEU A 150 5.85 10.25 6.61
CA LEU A 150 7.27 10.18 7.02
C LEU A 150 8.25 10.38 5.86
N GLY A 151 7.86 10.06 4.63
CA GLY A 151 8.67 10.32 3.44
C GLY A 151 8.86 11.80 3.14
N ASN A 152 7.96 12.64 3.62
CA ASN A 152 7.97 14.10 3.43
C ASN A 152 8.38 14.87 4.69
N THR A 153 8.37 14.21 5.88
CA THR A 153 8.66 14.81 7.17
C THR A 153 9.68 13.97 7.95
N GLY A 154 10.51 14.59 8.76
CA GLY A 154 11.39 13.85 9.68
C GLY A 154 10.60 13.32 10.88
N TRP A 155 10.87 12.08 11.28
CA TRP A 155 10.31 11.53 12.51
C TRP A 155 11.39 10.76 13.30
N PRO A 156 11.67 11.16 14.56
CA PRO A 156 12.69 10.49 15.38
C PRO A 156 12.42 8.98 15.52
N GLY A 157 13.48 8.18 15.41
CA GLY A 157 13.41 6.73 15.53
C GLY A 157 12.90 5.97 14.29
N HIS A 158 12.72 6.65 13.16
CA HIS A 158 12.22 6.06 11.92
C HIS A 158 13.08 6.43 10.69
N ALA A 159 14.37 6.72 10.87
CA ALA A 159 15.25 7.17 9.78
C ALA A 159 15.25 6.20 8.58
N HIS A 160 15.30 4.89 8.83
CA HIS A 160 15.27 3.84 7.80
C HIS A 160 13.95 3.83 7.01
N ALA A 161 12.81 3.86 7.72
CA ALA A 161 11.49 3.85 7.09
C ALA A 161 11.22 5.17 6.34
N GLY A 162 11.60 6.32 6.91
CA GLY A 162 11.49 7.62 6.26
C GLY A 162 12.28 7.67 4.97
N ALA A 163 13.55 7.22 4.99
CA ALA A 163 14.40 7.16 3.80
C ALA A 163 13.81 6.23 2.72
N ALA A 164 13.33 5.03 3.11
CA ALA A 164 12.70 4.10 2.18
C ALA A 164 11.45 4.72 1.54
N LYS A 165 10.56 5.34 2.33
CA LYS A 165 9.32 5.95 1.83
C LYS A 165 9.57 7.18 0.96
N ALA A 166 10.57 8.01 1.29
CA ALA A 166 11.03 9.09 0.41
C ALA A 166 11.57 8.55 -0.92
N GLY A 167 12.33 7.44 -0.86
CA GLY A 167 12.81 6.75 -2.06
C GLY A 167 11.67 6.23 -2.93
N ILE A 168 10.61 5.66 -2.34
CA ILE A 168 9.42 5.20 -3.09
C ILE A 168 8.69 6.38 -3.75
N LEU A 169 8.55 7.52 -3.08
CA LEU A 169 7.96 8.73 -3.67
C LEU A 169 8.75 9.19 -4.92
N SER A 170 10.08 9.22 -4.81
CA SER A 170 10.96 9.58 -5.93
C SER A 170 10.88 8.55 -7.06
N LEU A 171 10.97 7.26 -6.74
CA LEU A 171 10.81 6.15 -7.70
C LEU A 171 9.47 6.24 -8.44
N SER A 172 8.37 6.43 -7.70
CA SER A 172 7.03 6.50 -8.30
C SER A 172 6.90 7.64 -9.29
N ARG A 173 7.51 8.81 -9.03
CA ARG A 173 7.53 9.95 -9.96
C ARG A 173 8.34 9.66 -11.21
N ALA A 174 9.50 9.01 -11.07
CA ALA A 174 10.31 8.59 -12.21
C ALA A 174 9.55 7.63 -13.11
N LEU A 175 8.97 6.55 -12.51
CA LEU A 175 8.19 5.57 -13.24
C LEU A 175 6.91 6.18 -13.86
N ALA A 176 6.28 7.15 -13.21
CA ALA A 176 5.11 7.85 -13.76
C ALA A 176 5.42 8.55 -15.08
N VAL A 177 6.60 9.17 -15.20
CA VAL A 177 7.04 9.83 -16.42
C VAL A 177 7.49 8.81 -17.47
N GLU A 178 8.30 7.84 -17.09
CA GLU A 178 8.83 6.82 -18.02
C GLU A 178 7.73 5.93 -18.60
N TRP A 179 6.73 5.56 -17.79
CA TRP A 179 5.72 4.58 -18.19
C TRP A 179 4.43 5.19 -18.75
N ALA A 180 4.34 6.51 -18.80
CA ALA A 180 3.19 7.21 -19.36
C ALA A 180 2.92 6.84 -20.82
N GLU A 181 3.96 6.67 -21.63
CA GLU A 181 3.82 6.23 -23.03
C GLU A 181 3.20 4.83 -23.17
N HIS A 182 3.28 4.02 -22.11
CA HIS A 182 2.69 2.69 -22.02
C HIS A 182 1.32 2.69 -21.35
N GLN A 183 0.72 3.86 -21.10
CA GLN A 183 -0.56 4.02 -20.41
C GLN A 183 -0.54 3.36 -19.01
N ILE A 184 0.57 3.47 -18.28
CA ILE A 184 0.69 3.03 -16.90
C ILE A 184 0.71 4.26 -15.99
N HIS A 185 -0.26 4.33 -15.07
CA HIS A 185 -0.34 5.37 -14.05
C HIS A 185 0.34 4.90 -12.78
N VAL A 186 1.25 5.69 -12.26
CA VAL A 186 2.02 5.35 -11.06
C VAL A 186 1.78 6.41 -9.99
N ASN A 187 1.12 6.03 -8.90
CA ASN A 187 0.76 6.94 -7.83
C ASN A 187 1.11 6.36 -6.46
N THR A 188 1.13 7.21 -5.45
CA THR A 188 1.31 6.82 -4.06
C THR A 188 0.13 7.25 -3.21
N ILE A 189 -0.09 6.53 -2.10
CA ILE A 189 -0.99 6.94 -1.03
C ILE A 189 -0.14 7.08 0.23
N SER A 190 -0.26 8.23 0.90
CA SER A 190 0.38 8.54 2.19
C SER A 190 -0.62 8.46 3.34
N PRO A 191 -0.79 7.31 4.00
CA PRO A 191 -1.63 7.19 5.18
C PRO A 191 -1.09 7.98 6.38
N GLY A 192 -2.01 8.52 7.19
CA GLY A 192 -1.75 8.86 8.57
C GLY A 192 -1.83 7.63 9.50
N PRO A 193 -2.04 7.83 10.81
CA PRO A 193 -2.26 6.74 11.75
C PRO A 193 -3.63 6.08 11.47
N ILE A 194 -3.61 4.79 11.12
CA ILE A 194 -4.80 4.00 10.76
C ILE A 194 -5.04 2.93 11.82
N ALA A 195 -6.18 2.98 12.49
CA ALA A 195 -6.58 2.00 13.50
C ALA A 195 -6.70 0.58 12.92
N GLY A 196 -6.41 -0.43 13.74
CA GLY A 196 -6.52 -1.83 13.36
C GLY A 196 -5.39 -2.32 12.46
N THR A 197 -4.31 -1.56 12.30
CA THR A 197 -3.10 -2.00 11.61
C THR A 197 -2.01 -2.41 12.61
N GLU A 198 -1.19 -3.40 12.24
CA GLU A 198 -0.06 -3.84 13.06
C GLU A 198 0.94 -2.69 13.32
N GLY A 199 1.14 -1.81 12.31
CA GLY A 199 1.99 -0.63 12.46
C GLY A 199 1.49 0.32 13.52
N THR A 200 0.21 0.69 13.50
CA THR A 200 -0.40 1.58 14.50
C THR A 200 -0.40 0.94 15.89
N SER A 201 -0.70 -0.34 15.98
CA SER A 201 -0.67 -1.06 17.26
C SER A 201 0.72 -1.04 17.89
N ARG A 202 1.76 -1.40 17.15
CA ARG A 202 3.16 -1.39 17.65
C ARG A 202 3.67 0.01 17.99
N LEU A 203 3.34 1.00 17.15
CA LEU A 203 3.90 2.35 17.31
C LEU A 203 3.18 3.17 18.38
N TYR A 204 1.89 2.95 18.59
CA TYR A 204 1.07 3.82 19.43
C TYR A 204 0.29 3.09 20.51
N GLU A 205 -0.49 2.03 20.16
CA GLU A 205 -1.39 1.38 21.11
C GLU A 205 -0.62 0.65 22.21
N GLN A 206 0.34 -0.22 21.85
CA GLN A 206 1.17 -0.95 22.81
C GLN A 206 2.05 -0.04 23.68
N ARG A 207 2.23 1.20 23.29
CA ARG A 207 3.01 2.22 24.01
C ARG A 207 2.15 3.21 24.80
N GLY A 208 0.83 3.01 24.81
CA GLY A 208 -0.10 3.93 25.48
C GLY A 208 -0.19 5.33 24.86
N LEU A 209 0.20 5.49 23.60
CA LEU A 209 0.29 6.79 22.92
C LEU A 209 -0.90 7.05 21.98
N ALA A 210 -1.86 6.15 21.88
CA ALA A 210 -2.93 6.21 20.88
C ALA A 210 -3.77 7.51 21.01
N GLU A 211 -4.20 7.86 22.21
CA GLU A 211 -5.00 9.06 22.46
C GLU A 211 -4.23 10.35 22.13
N LEU A 212 -2.97 10.43 22.59
CA LEU A 212 -2.10 11.57 22.27
C LEU A 212 -1.91 11.74 20.77
N GLN A 213 -1.70 10.63 20.05
CA GLN A 213 -1.51 10.67 18.60
C GLN A 213 -2.82 11.00 17.86
N ALA A 214 -3.97 10.57 18.36
CA ALA A 214 -5.26 10.94 17.80
C ALA A 214 -5.52 12.46 17.93
N ARG A 215 -5.18 13.07 19.05
CA ARG A 215 -5.28 14.54 19.26
C ARG A 215 -4.40 15.32 18.28
N ARG A 216 -3.30 14.74 17.79
CA ARG A 216 -2.41 15.35 16.79
C ARG A 216 -2.94 15.23 15.35
N VAL A 217 -4.00 14.48 15.11
CA VAL A 217 -4.71 14.45 13.83
C VAL A 217 -5.72 15.59 13.81
N ALA A 218 -5.75 16.42 12.78
CA ALA A 218 -6.66 17.58 12.72
C ALA A 218 -8.14 17.16 12.83
N LEU A 219 -8.52 15.99 12.25
CA LEU A 219 -9.85 15.40 12.41
C LEU A 219 -10.08 14.72 13.77
N GLY A 220 -9.12 14.74 14.70
CA GLY A 220 -9.27 14.28 16.08
C GLY A 220 -9.37 12.76 16.26
N ARG A 221 -9.12 11.97 15.24
CA ARG A 221 -9.21 10.50 15.28
C ARG A 221 -8.19 9.83 14.37
N PHE A 222 -7.92 8.56 14.61
CA PHE A 222 -7.25 7.71 13.62
C PHE A 222 -8.17 7.46 12.43
N GLY A 223 -7.58 7.29 11.25
CA GLY A 223 -8.27 6.78 10.09
C GLY A 223 -8.66 5.31 10.27
N LYS A 224 -9.51 4.81 9.42
CA LYS A 224 -9.88 3.40 9.30
C LYS A 224 -9.21 2.81 8.05
N THR A 225 -9.02 1.50 8.02
CA THR A 225 -8.45 0.83 6.85
C THR A 225 -9.26 1.08 5.56
N ILE A 226 -10.58 1.25 5.70
CA ILE A 226 -11.47 1.59 4.60
C ILE A 226 -11.18 2.98 4.00
N ASP A 227 -10.69 3.95 4.79
CA ASP A 227 -10.34 5.28 4.26
C ASP A 227 -9.21 5.17 3.22
N ILE A 228 -8.25 4.26 3.45
CA ILE A 228 -7.15 3.98 2.53
C ILE A 228 -7.60 3.12 1.34
N ALA A 229 -8.46 2.12 1.60
CA ALA A 229 -9.01 1.29 0.54
C ALA A 229 -9.83 2.12 -0.46
N ASN A 230 -10.63 3.07 0.01
CA ASN A 230 -11.37 4.00 -0.85
C ASN A 230 -10.45 4.87 -1.72
N ALA A 231 -9.34 5.36 -1.17
CA ALA A 231 -8.33 6.10 -1.93
C ALA A 231 -7.69 5.22 -3.01
N ALA A 232 -7.41 3.95 -2.69
CA ALA A 232 -6.88 3.00 -3.66
C ALA A 232 -7.91 2.68 -4.77
N VAL A 233 -9.20 2.51 -4.43
CA VAL A 233 -10.28 2.34 -5.42
C VAL A 233 -10.37 3.55 -6.34
N TYR A 234 -10.30 4.77 -5.80
CA TYR A 234 -10.30 6.00 -6.59
C TYR A 234 -9.18 6.01 -7.63
N LEU A 235 -7.94 5.77 -7.22
CA LEU A 235 -6.77 5.74 -8.11
C LEU A 235 -6.79 4.56 -9.10
N ALA A 236 -7.42 3.45 -8.74
CA ALA A 236 -7.54 2.25 -9.58
C ALA A 236 -8.70 2.31 -10.57
N SER A 237 -9.63 3.24 -10.39
CA SER A 237 -10.85 3.38 -11.20
C SER A 237 -10.65 4.40 -12.35
N PRO A 238 -11.63 4.51 -13.27
CA PRO A 238 -11.61 5.57 -14.31
C PRO A 238 -11.56 6.99 -13.76
N ALA A 239 -11.95 7.21 -12.48
CA ALA A 239 -11.81 8.52 -11.85
C ALA A 239 -10.35 8.96 -11.66
N GLY A 240 -9.40 8.02 -11.74
CA GLY A 240 -7.96 8.26 -11.68
C GLY A 240 -7.26 8.38 -13.03
N ASP A 241 -7.97 8.38 -14.17
CA ASP A 241 -7.37 8.31 -15.52
C ASP A 241 -6.48 9.51 -15.87
N PHE A 242 -6.63 10.64 -15.19
CA PHE A 242 -5.74 11.80 -15.40
C PHE A 242 -4.83 12.07 -14.20
N ILE A 243 -4.50 11.01 -13.43
CA ILE A 243 -3.65 11.11 -12.24
C ILE A 243 -2.47 10.17 -12.38
N THR A 244 -1.25 10.72 -12.50
CA THR A 244 0.01 9.97 -12.44
C THR A 244 1.09 10.82 -11.76
N GLY A 245 2.01 10.20 -11.02
CA GLY A 245 3.06 10.86 -10.25
C GLY A 245 2.58 11.54 -8.96
N ALA A 246 1.30 11.39 -8.61
CA ALA A 246 0.71 12.04 -7.44
C ALA A 246 0.99 11.25 -6.14
N ASP A 247 1.08 11.98 -5.03
CA ASP A 247 1.01 11.44 -3.68
C ASP A 247 -0.31 11.86 -3.02
N LEU A 248 -1.24 10.92 -2.88
CA LEU A 248 -2.53 11.18 -2.27
C LEU A 248 -2.41 11.01 -0.74
N VAL A 249 -2.34 12.12 -0.03
CA VAL A 249 -2.27 12.13 1.44
C VAL A 249 -3.64 11.86 2.04
N VAL A 250 -3.74 10.79 2.85
CA VAL A 250 -4.97 10.35 3.53
C VAL A 250 -4.66 10.18 5.02
N ASP A 251 -4.55 11.29 5.74
CA ASP A 251 -4.01 11.33 7.10
C ASP A 251 -4.83 12.16 8.10
N GLY A 252 -5.99 12.65 7.67
CA GLY A 252 -6.84 13.51 8.50
C GLY A 252 -6.21 14.84 8.88
N GLY A 253 -5.25 15.32 8.07
CA GLY A 253 -4.50 16.56 8.31
C GLY A 253 -3.36 16.41 9.33
N ARG A 254 -2.92 15.18 9.60
CA ARG A 254 -1.88 14.89 10.60
C ARG A 254 -0.54 15.56 10.28
N TRP A 255 -0.14 15.59 9.03
CA TRP A 255 1.16 16.13 8.63
C TRP A 255 1.20 17.67 8.58
N LEU A 256 0.03 18.32 8.52
CA LEU A 256 -0.10 19.79 8.49
C LEU A 256 -0.13 20.40 9.89
N ASN A 257 -0.48 19.61 10.91
CA ASN A 257 -0.74 20.11 12.26
C ASN A 257 0.38 19.71 13.22
N TYR A 258 1.32 20.62 13.46
CA TYR A 258 2.39 20.46 14.44
C TYR A 258 2.01 21.00 15.84
N VAL A 259 0.91 21.71 15.95
CA VAL A 259 0.47 22.31 17.22
C VAL A 259 -0.50 21.35 17.89
N CYS A 260 -0.11 20.84 19.07
CA CYS A 260 -1.05 20.16 19.94
C CYS A 260 -2.18 21.12 20.32
N LYS A 261 -3.44 20.75 20.19
CA LYS A 261 -4.58 21.56 20.65
C LYS A 261 -4.51 21.91 22.15
N ASP A 262 -3.67 21.21 22.89
CA ASP A 262 -3.44 21.44 24.34
C ASP A 262 -2.46 22.58 24.63
N SER A 263 -1.84 23.23 23.63
CA SER A 263 -0.98 24.41 23.83
C SER A 263 -1.69 25.74 23.66
N ALA A 264 -3.02 25.73 23.52
CA ALA A 264 -3.88 26.89 23.39
C ALA A 264 -4.80 27.06 24.63
N ALA A 265 -4.28 26.74 25.84
CA ALA A 265 -4.91 27.08 27.12
C ALA A 265 -3.96 27.97 27.92
#